data_a2e38bb00eeb7af1abcc2a1181da45a4
#
_entry.id   a2e38bb00eeb7af1abcc2a1181da45a4
#
_cell.length_a   1.000
_cell.length_b   1.000
_cell.length_c   1.000
_cell.angle_alpha   90.00
_cell.angle_beta   90.00
_cell.angle_gamma   90.00
#
_symmetry.space_group_name_H-M   'P 1'
#
loop_
_entity.id
_entity.type
_entity.pdbx_description
1 polymer ?
#
loop_
_entity_poly.entity_id
_entity_poly.type
_entity_poly.pdbx_seq_one_letter_code
_entity_poly.pdbx_strand_id
1 'polypeptide(L)'
;MADGKSGNGLVKGVTVCGVVVPMILIAPIVLLMSFSTILVAMVQAQYGTTCGSTTSSSNTTTSWVEWAKNIAADDSHGYSQPHRNGNPDYDCSSLVYYALKQAGLDVGSFAFSTANEGTVLEKAGFERHDWTKVSDLQSGDIVWRSSHTEIYVGDGKFVGAHHDENGGITGPKAGDQTGDEISVDSYAVGYTAYYRYKGAMN
;
A
#
# COMPACT_ATOMS: atom_id res chain seq x y z
N MET A 1 -42.60 -53.75 -9.21
CA MET A 1 -43.44 -52.61 -8.81
C MET A 1 -42.57 -51.39 -8.60
N ALA A 2 -42.70 -50.49 -9.54
CA ALA A 2 -42.63 -49.01 -9.49
C ALA A 2 -41.36 -48.40 -8.88
N ASP A 3 -40.45 -47.93 -9.65
CA ASP A 3 -40.34 -46.63 -10.33
C ASP A 3 -40.22 -45.41 -9.38
N GLY A 4 -39.13 -44.68 -9.52
CA GLY A 4 -38.92 -43.39 -8.88
C GLY A 4 -37.59 -42.75 -9.23
N LYS A 5 -37.41 -42.44 -10.53
CA LYS A 5 -36.29 -41.66 -11.06
C LYS A 5 -36.47 -40.19 -10.71
N SER A 6 -35.56 -39.58 -9.95
CA SER A 6 -35.47 -38.14 -9.83
C SER A 6 -34.10 -37.67 -10.22
N GLY A 7 -34.02 -37.04 -11.37
CA GLY A 7 -32.84 -36.40 -11.91
C GLY A 7 -32.70 -35.01 -11.31
N ASN A 8 -31.58 -34.74 -10.65
CA ASN A 8 -31.19 -33.39 -10.29
C ASN A 8 -30.42 -32.76 -11.41
N GLY A 9 -31.11 -31.94 -12.20
CA GLY A 9 -30.49 -31.04 -13.16
C GLY A 9 -29.65 -29.98 -12.49
N LEU A 10 -28.36 -29.99 -12.75
CA LEU A 10 -27.41 -28.97 -12.35
C LEU A 10 -27.73 -27.69 -13.13
N VAL A 11 -28.40 -26.76 -12.50
CA VAL A 11 -28.61 -25.43 -13.06
C VAL A 11 -27.31 -24.64 -12.89
N LYS A 12 -26.58 -24.47 -14.00
CA LYS A 12 -25.44 -23.53 -14.07
C LYS A 12 -26.02 -22.11 -13.92
N GLY A 13 -25.81 -21.53 -12.74
CA GLY A 13 -26.16 -20.14 -12.49
C GLY A 13 -25.28 -19.22 -13.34
N VAL A 14 -25.89 -18.56 -14.31
CA VAL A 14 -25.30 -17.41 -14.99
C VAL A 14 -25.43 -16.23 -14.06
N THR A 15 -24.32 -15.77 -13.48
CA THR A 15 -24.28 -14.53 -12.70
C THR A 15 -24.36 -13.37 -13.68
N VAL A 16 -25.55 -12.83 -13.86
CA VAL A 16 -25.74 -11.55 -14.56
C VAL A 16 -25.45 -10.46 -13.54
N CYS A 17 -24.42 -9.68 -13.78
CA CYS A 17 -24.10 -8.47 -13.02
C CYS A 17 -25.22 -7.44 -13.28
N GLY A 18 -26.24 -7.43 -12.45
CA GLY A 18 -27.38 -6.53 -12.57
C GLY A 18 -27.05 -5.19 -11.92
N VAL A 19 -26.88 -4.16 -12.75
CA VAL A 19 -26.85 -2.76 -12.28
C VAL A 19 -28.28 -2.35 -11.97
N VAL A 20 -28.63 -2.19 -10.70
CA VAL A 20 -29.87 -1.56 -10.28
C VAL A 20 -29.72 -0.05 -10.42
N VAL A 21 -30.30 0.49 -11.50
CA VAL A 21 -30.42 1.94 -11.68
C VAL A 21 -31.69 2.40 -10.98
N PRO A 22 -31.64 3.29 -9.97
CA PRO A 22 -32.86 3.86 -9.41
C PRO A 22 -33.53 4.77 -10.46
N MET A 23 -34.76 4.44 -10.78
CA MET A 23 -35.61 5.17 -11.70
C MET A 23 -36.10 6.45 -11.00
N ILE A 24 -35.41 7.56 -11.21
CA ILE A 24 -35.91 8.88 -10.79
C ILE A 24 -36.88 9.39 -11.87
N LEU A 25 -38.11 9.56 -11.48
CA LEU A 25 -39.18 10.16 -12.26
C LEU A 25 -38.79 11.59 -12.67
N ILE A 26 -38.59 11.81 -13.96
CA ILE A 26 -38.34 13.13 -14.54
C ILE A 26 -39.66 13.62 -15.13
N ALA A 27 -40.25 14.66 -14.51
CA ALA A 27 -41.29 15.47 -15.12
C ALA A 27 -40.68 16.39 -16.20
N PRO A 28 -41.39 16.73 -17.31
CA PRO A 28 -40.80 17.40 -18.45
C PRO A 28 -40.72 18.88 -18.23
N ILE A 29 -39.52 19.46 -18.30
CA ILE A 29 -39.33 20.89 -18.60
C ILE A 29 -38.46 20.95 -19.84
N VAL A 30 -39.10 21.33 -20.93
CA VAL A 30 -38.50 21.73 -22.20
C VAL A 30 -37.96 23.18 -21.99
N LEU A 31 -36.68 23.34 -21.94
CA LEU A 31 -35.87 24.45 -22.50
C LEU A 31 -34.42 24.38 -21.98
N LEU A 32 -33.47 24.41 -22.94
CA LEU A 32 -32.02 24.55 -22.84
C LEU A 32 -31.21 23.30 -23.21
N MET A 33 -31.27 22.99 -24.48
CA MET A 33 -30.32 22.19 -25.23
C MET A 33 -29.00 22.96 -25.37
N SER A 34 -28.06 22.83 -24.42
CA SER A 34 -26.63 23.10 -24.70
C SER A 34 -25.67 22.74 -23.55
N PHE A 35 -26.15 22.32 -22.40
CA PHE A 35 -25.27 21.94 -21.26
C PHE A 35 -25.24 20.43 -20.95
N SER A 36 -26.05 19.61 -21.62
CA SER A 36 -26.18 18.18 -21.31
C SER A 36 -25.01 17.31 -21.77
N THR A 37 -24.24 17.74 -22.77
CA THR A 37 -23.18 16.89 -23.34
C THR A 37 -21.87 16.92 -22.52
N ILE A 38 -21.62 18.00 -21.79
CA ILE A 38 -20.40 18.13 -20.95
C ILE A 38 -20.56 17.38 -19.64
N LEU A 39 -21.75 17.34 -19.06
CA LEU A 39 -21.99 16.67 -17.77
C LEU A 39 -21.96 15.14 -17.90
N VAL A 40 -22.43 14.58 -19.02
CA VAL A 40 -22.37 13.14 -19.28
C VAL A 40 -20.95 12.66 -19.47
N ALA A 41 -20.08 13.45 -20.11
CA ALA A 41 -18.67 13.12 -20.28
C ALA A 41 -17.89 13.12 -18.96
N MET A 42 -18.23 13.98 -17.99
CA MET A 42 -17.57 14.00 -16.68
C MET A 42 -18.03 12.87 -15.76
N VAL A 43 -19.27 12.43 -15.86
CA VAL A 43 -19.77 11.30 -15.05
C VAL A 43 -19.22 9.96 -15.55
N GLN A 44 -18.98 9.80 -16.85
CA GLN A 44 -18.36 8.57 -17.38
C GLN A 44 -16.87 8.43 -17.04
N ALA A 45 -16.17 9.50 -16.71
CA ALA A 45 -14.78 9.44 -16.25
C ALA A 45 -14.65 8.94 -14.81
N GLN A 46 -15.73 8.92 -14.02
CA GLN A 46 -15.71 8.42 -12.63
C GLN A 46 -16.23 6.99 -12.46
N TYR A 47 -16.86 6.40 -13.49
CA TYR A 47 -17.36 5.02 -13.46
C TYR A 47 -16.78 4.18 -14.60
N GLY A 48 -15.46 4.27 -14.75
CA GLY A 48 -14.72 3.34 -15.61
C GLY A 48 -14.68 1.97 -14.96
N THR A 49 -15.73 1.17 -15.13
CA THR A 49 -15.70 -0.24 -14.78
C THR A 49 -14.88 -0.97 -15.83
N THR A 50 -13.56 -1.00 -15.65
CA THR A 50 -12.71 -1.91 -16.40
C THR A 50 -12.69 -3.23 -15.65
N CYS A 51 -13.56 -4.17 -16.02
CA CYS A 51 -13.32 -5.59 -15.78
C CYS A 51 -12.17 -6.01 -16.70
N GLY A 52 -10.96 -5.80 -16.26
CA GLY A 52 -9.73 -6.25 -16.89
C GLY A 52 -8.91 -6.97 -15.85
N SER A 53 -8.96 -8.29 -15.87
CA SER A 53 -8.01 -9.14 -15.18
C SER A 53 -6.63 -8.82 -15.70
N THR A 54 -5.82 -8.14 -14.91
CA THR A 54 -4.33 -8.26 -14.87
C THR A 54 -3.73 -7.11 -14.06
N THR A 55 -2.79 -7.45 -13.21
CA THR A 55 -1.87 -6.64 -12.39
C THR A 55 -2.33 -6.31 -10.97
N SER A 56 -2.46 -7.36 -10.15
CA SER A 56 -2.55 -7.21 -8.69
C SER A 56 -1.26 -6.62 -8.07
N SER A 57 -0.13 -6.68 -8.78
CA SER A 57 1.17 -6.26 -8.24
C SER A 57 1.34 -4.75 -8.14
N SER A 58 0.90 -3.98 -9.13
CA SER A 58 1.09 -2.51 -9.12
C SER A 58 0.19 -1.81 -8.11
N ASN A 59 -1.05 -2.27 -7.93
CA ASN A 59 -1.96 -1.69 -6.95
C ASN A 59 -1.51 -1.96 -5.51
N THR A 60 -0.92 -3.11 -5.26
CA THR A 60 -0.40 -3.49 -3.94
C THR A 60 0.81 -2.62 -3.58
N THR A 61 1.77 -2.46 -4.49
CA THR A 61 2.96 -1.62 -4.27
C THR A 61 2.59 -0.17 -3.98
N THR A 62 1.66 0.41 -4.73
CA THR A 62 1.16 1.77 -4.48
C THR A 62 0.54 1.90 -3.09
N SER A 63 -0.14 0.85 -2.60
CA SER A 63 -0.82 0.86 -1.32
C SER A 63 0.13 1.08 -0.13
N TRP A 64 1.25 0.36 -0.03
CA TRP A 64 2.17 0.56 1.12
C TRP A 64 2.99 1.84 1.02
N VAL A 65 3.32 2.28 -0.20
CA VAL A 65 3.98 3.57 -0.44
C VAL A 65 3.10 4.73 0.05
N GLU A 66 1.85 4.76 -0.38
CA GLU A 66 0.92 5.83 0.01
C GLU A 66 0.60 5.78 1.51
N TRP A 67 0.46 4.58 2.09
CA TRP A 67 0.26 4.46 3.53
C TRP A 67 1.45 5.05 4.31
N ALA A 68 2.68 4.68 3.96
CA ALA A 68 3.88 5.18 4.63
C ALA A 68 4.05 6.70 4.48
N LYS A 69 3.74 7.25 3.31
CA LYS A 69 3.73 8.71 3.09
C LYS A 69 2.69 9.42 3.95
N ASN A 70 1.51 8.82 4.14
CA ASN A 70 0.49 9.37 5.02
C ASN A 70 0.93 9.38 6.48
N ILE A 71 1.64 8.33 6.95
CA ILE A 71 2.23 8.32 8.28
C ILE A 71 3.29 9.43 8.41
N ALA A 72 4.17 9.60 7.42
CA ALA A 72 5.17 10.65 7.41
C ALA A 72 4.60 12.08 7.32
N ALA A 73 3.34 12.23 6.95
CA ALA A 73 2.65 13.53 6.91
C ALA A 73 1.79 13.79 8.16
N ASP A 74 1.80 12.88 9.13
CA ASP A 74 0.99 12.95 10.35
C ASP A 74 1.90 13.00 11.60
N ASP A 75 2.15 14.19 12.10
CA ASP A 75 3.01 14.46 13.27
C ASP A 75 2.50 13.80 14.58
N SER A 76 1.34 13.13 14.56
CA SER A 76 0.89 12.30 15.68
C SER A 76 1.68 11.01 15.84
N HIS A 77 2.47 10.64 14.82
CA HIS A 77 3.37 9.50 14.79
C HIS A 77 4.83 9.97 14.81
N GLY A 78 5.63 9.38 15.67
CA GLY A 78 7.05 9.72 15.81
C GLY A 78 7.94 8.48 15.81
N TYR A 79 9.22 8.69 16.15
CA TYR A 79 10.21 7.63 16.20
C TYR A 79 10.39 7.07 17.61
N SER A 80 10.25 5.75 17.73
CA SER A 80 10.61 5.06 18.98
C SER A 80 10.96 3.59 18.72
N GLN A 81 12.16 3.16 19.15
CA GLN A 81 12.50 1.73 19.11
C GLN A 81 11.77 0.90 20.19
N PRO A 82 11.63 1.34 21.44
CA PRO A 82 10.91 0.58 22.46
C PRO A 82 9.38 0.58 22.25
N HIS A 83 8.80 1.62 21.61
CA HIS A 83 7.35 1.78 21.43
C HIS A 83 6.94 1.74 19.95
N ARG A 84 7.49 0.78 19.21
CA ARG A 84 7.43 0.63 17.74
C ARG A 84 6.19 -0.12 17.22
N ASN A 85 5.06 -0.01 17.89
CA ASN A 85 3.85 -0.77 17.52
C ASN A 85 2.82 0.04 16.73
N GLY A 86 3.16 1.26 16.31
CA GLY A 86 2.27 2.17 15.60
C GLY A 86 1.19 2.81 16.46
N ASN A 87 1.38 2.80 17.79
CA ASN A 87 0.47 3.44 18.73
C ASN A 87 1.26 4.27 19.79
N PRO A 88 1.65 5.51 19.44
CA PRO A 88 1.56 6.05 18.09
C PRO A 88 2.81 5.80 17.21
N ASP A 89 3.96 5.39 17.77
CA ASP A 89 5.26 5.53 17.15
C ASP A 89 5.75 4.28 16.42
N TYR A 90 6.74 4.50 15.56
CA TYR A 90 7.43 3.48 14.76
C TYR A 90 8.94 3.60 14.92
N ASP A 91 9.69 2.54 14.58
CA ASP A 91 11.08 2.61 14.16
C ASP A 91 11.18 2.31 12.65
N CYS A 92 12.37 2.37 12.07
CA CYS A 92 12.59 2.17 10.65
C CYS A 92 11.97 0.87 10.13
N SER A 93 12.22 -0.26 10.78
CA SER A 93 11.74 -1.57 10.35
C SER A 93 10.28 -1.83 10.69
N SER A 94 9.75 -1.25 11.76
CA SER A 94 8.32 -1.39 12.05
C SER A 94 7.46 -0.53 11.13
N LEU A 95 7.92 0.63 10.69
CA LEU A 95 7.22 1.42 9.67
C LEU A 95 7.04 0.60 8.38
N VAL A 96 8.12 -0.03 7.90
CA VAL A 96 8.08 -0.93 6.73
C VAL A 96 7.13 -2.10 6.98
N TYR A 97 7.22 -2.77 8.13
CA TYR A 97 6.34 -3.89 8.49
C TYR A 97 4.87 -3.50 8.43
N TYR A 98 4.49 -2.39 9.07
CA TYR A 98 3.08 -1.97 9.10
C TYR A 98 2.59 -1.50 7.74
N ALA A 99 3.43 -0.85 6.94
CA ALA A 99 3.10 -0.48 5.57
C ALA A 99 2.76 -1.71 4.71
N LEU A 100 3.60 -2.74 4.75
CA LEU A 100 3.38 -3.99 4.02
C LEU A 100 2.15 -4.76 4.53
N LYS A 101 1.95 -4.78 5.84
CA LYS A 101 0.79 -5.41 6.46
C LYS A 101 -0.53 -4.74 6.07
N GLN A 102 -0.56 -3.41 6.00
CA GLN A 102 -1.72 -2.64 5.52
C GLN A 102 -2.01 -2.90 4.04
N ALA A 103 -1.00 -3.21 3.26
CA ALA A 103 -1.16 -3.65 1.87
C ALA A 103 -1.63 -5.11 1.73
N GLY A 104 -1.85 -5.82 2.83
CA GLY A 104 -2.35 -7.20 2.85
C GLY A 104 -1.29 -8.28 2.65
N LEU A 105 0.01 -7.92 2.77
CA LEU A 105 1.09 -8.90 2.67
C LEU A 105 1.24 -9.71 3.99
N ASP A 106 1.55 -10.99 3.84
CA ASP A 106 1.90 -11.82 4.99
C ASP A 106 3.37 -11.60 5.39
N VAL A 107 3.56 -10.68 6.31
CA VAL A 107 4.85 -10.36 6.92
C VAL A 107 4.96 -10.86 8.37
N GLY A 108 4.09 -11.81 8.74
CA GLY A 108 4.04 -12.39 10.08
C GLY A 108 3.20 -11.60 11.07
N SER A 109 3.23 -12.04 12.33
CA SER A 109 2.37 -11.50 13.40
C SER A 109 3.01 -10.37 14.22
N PHE A 110 4.32 -10.19 14.10
CA PHE A 110 5.09 -9.22 14.87
C PHE A 110 6.02 -8.44 13.97
N ALA A 111 6.18 -7.14 14.24
CA ALA A 111 7.09 -6.30 13.50
C ALA A 111 8.52 -6.86 13.53
N PHE A 112 9.09 -7.07 12.36
CA PHE A 112 10.46 -7.51 12.21
C PHE A 112 11.45 -6.41 12.61
N SER A 113 12.71 -6.77 12.78
CA SER A 113 13.84 -5.86 12.85
C SER A 113 14.69 -5.98 11.59
N THR A 114 15.59 -5.05 11.34
CA THR A 114 16.52 -5.13 10.20
C THR A 114 17.33 -6.44 10.18
N ALA A 115 17.52 -7.08 11.33
CA ALA A 115 18.27 -8.35 11.42
C ALA A 115 17.56 -9.55 10.76
N ASN A 116 16.22 -9.57 10.75
CA ASN A 116 15.42 -10.65 10.15
C ASN A 116 14.51 -10.18 9.00
N GLU A 117 14.48 -8.90 8.70
CA GLU A 117 13.65 -8.27 7.67
C GLU A 117 13.80 -8.95 6.32
N GLY A 118 15.04 -9.12 5.83
CA GLY A 118 15.29 -9.74 4.52
C GLY A 118 14.65 -11.11 4.38
N THR A 119 14.76 -11.96 5.40
CA THR A 119 14.14 -13.30 5.39
C THR A 119 12.61 -13.23 5.35
N VAL A 120 12.01 -12.24 6.02
CA VAL A 120 10.56 -12.05 6.02
C VAL A 120 10.10 -11.52 4.66
N LEU A 121 10.82 -10.54 4.10
CA LEU A 121 10.51 -9.98 2.80
C LEU A 121 10.58 -11.02 1.68
N GLU A 122 11.63 -11.85 1.66
CA GLU A 122 11.76 -12.95 0.68
C GLU A 122 10.59 -13.93 0.76
N LYS A 123 10.17 -14.33 1.97
CA LYS A 123 8.98 -15.17 2.17
C LYS A 123 7.67 -14.49 1.74
N ALA A 124 7.60 -13.17 1.86
CA ALA A 124 6.44 -12.37 1.43
C ALA A 124 6.42 -12.09 -0.09
N GLY A 125 7.37 -12.62 -0.86
CA GLY A 125 7.40 -12.51 -2.32
C GLY A 125 8.26 -11.37 -2.84
N PHE A 126 9.21 -10.89 -2.05
CA PHE A 126 10.22 -9.95 -2.50
C PHE A 126 11.49 -10.68 -2.99
N GLU A 127 12.11 -10.11 -4.00
CA GLU A 127 13.42 -10.53 -4.50
C GLU A 127 14.48 -9.57 -4.00
N ARG A 128 15.56 -10.12 -3.42
CA ARG A 128 16.70 -9.35 -2.96
C ARG A 128 17.63 -9.01 -4.13
N HIS A 129 18.05 -7.77 -4.18
CA HIS A 129 19.07 -7.25 -5.12
C HIS A 129 20.18 -6.55 -4.34
N ASP A 130 21.39 -6.66 -4.82
CA ASP A 130 22.49 -5.88 -4.27
C ASP A 130 22.32 -4.40 -4.62
N TRP A 131 22.65 -3.53 -3.69
CA TRP A 131 22.59 -2.09 -3.91
C TRP A 131 23.62 -1.66 -4.95
N THR A 132 23.21 -0.81 -5.89
CA THR A 132 24.08 -0.21 -6.90
C THR A 132 23.91 1.29 -6.96
N LYS A 133 22.76 1.80 -7.35
CA LYS A 133 22.45 3.22 -7.49
C LYS A 133 20.94 3.47 -7.43
N VAL A 134 20.57 4.70 -7.10
CA VAL A 134 19.17 5.13 -6.97
C VAL A 134 18.35 4.92 -8.25
N SER A 135 18.97 5.12 -9.43
CA SER A 135 18.26 4.97 -10.71
C SER A 135 17.80 3.55 -11.04
N ASP A 136 18.27 2.55 -10.29
CA ASP A 136 17.84 1.15 -10.46
C ASP A 136 16.60 0.81 -9.64
N LEU A 137 16.22 1.72 -8.73
CA LEU A 137 15.07 1.54 -7.86
C LEU A 137 13.75 1.83 -8.57
N GLN A 138 12.72 1.15 -8.11
CA GLN A 138 11.32 1.39 -8.47
C GLN A 138 10.52 1.76 -7.22
N SER A 139 9.54 2.64 -7.35
CA SER A 139 8.67 3.00 -6.24
C SER A 139 8.08 1.74 -5.59
N GLY A 140 8.21 1.65 -4.27
CA GLY A 140 7.84 0.49 -3.47
C GLY A 140 8.99 -0.47 -3.18
N ASP A 141 10.18 -0.29 -3.74
CA ASP A 141 11.37 -1.04 -3.31
C ASP A 141 11.69 -0.73 -1.84
N ILE A 142 12.02 -1.75 -1.07
CA ILE A 142 12.49 -1.61 0.30
C ILE A 142 14.02 -1.57 0.27
N VAL A 143 14.62 -0.45 0.63
CA VAL A 143 16.07 -0.30 0.71
C VAL A 143 16.56 -0.66 2.10
N TRP A 144 17.68 -1.37 2.18
CA TRP A 144 18.11 -2.02 3.41
C TRP A 144 19.61 -1.93 3.65
N ARG A 145 19.97 -1.77 4.91
CA ARG A 145 21.28 -2.06 5.51
C ARG A 145 21.08 -2.66 6.91
N SER A 146 22.12 -3.19 7.53
CA SER A 146 22.02 -3.90 8.81
C SER A 146 21.43 -3.08 9.96
N SER A 147 21.46 -1.74 9.88
CA SER A 147 21.00 -0.84 10.92
C SER A 147 19.84 0.07 10.52
N HIS A 148 19.36 0.00 9.25
CA HIS A 148 18.33 0.90 8.77
C HIS A 148 17.63 0.39 7.51
N THR A 149 16.35 0.74 7.35
CA THR A 149 15.52 0.38 6.20
C THR A 149 14.51 1.49 5.92
N GLU A 150 14.17 1.67 4.65
CA GLU A 150 13.21 2.65 4.16
C GLU A 150 12.47 2.14 2.93
N ILE A 151 11.42 2.82 2.54
CA ILE A 151 10.66 2.55 1.31
C ILE A 151 11.01 3.62 0.27
N TYR A 152 11.48 3.21 -0.89
CA TYR A 152 11.70 4.12 -2.01
C TYR A 152 10.36 4.55 -2.63
N VAL A 153 10.11 5.84 -2.71
CA VAL A 153 8.83 6.40 -3.19
C VAL A 153 8.89 6.98 -4.60
N GLY A 154 10.07 6.97 -5.21
CA GLY A 154 10.33 7.57 -6.52
C GLY A 154 11.11 8.88 -6.44
N ASP A 155 11.56 9.38 -7.57
CA ASP A 155 12.22 10.69 -7.72
C ASP A 155 13.42 10.92 -6.77
N GLY A 156 14.13 9.85 -6.42
CA GLY A 156 15.26 9.89 -5.50
C GLY A 156 14.88 10.12 -4.05
N LYS A 157 13.63 9.85 -3.68
CA LYS A 157 13.11 10.04 -2.33
C LYS A 157 12.74 8.73 -1.66
N PHE A 158 12.87 8.74 -0.35
CA PHE A 158 12.59 7.60 0.53
C PHE A 158 11.67 8.06 1.66
N VAL A 159 10.81 7.18 2.12
CA VAL A 159 10.04 7.37 3.35
C VAL A 159 10.57 6.42 4.42
N GLY A 160 10.90 6.97 5.57
CA GLY A 160 11.48 6.23 6.69
C GLY A 160 11.22 6.88 8.04
N ALA A 161 11.42 6.08 9.09
CA ALA A 161 11.48 6.56 10.45
C ALA A 161 12.95 6.57 10.89
N HIS A 162 13.48 7.71 11.32
CA HIS A 162 14.91 7.98 11.40
C HIS A 162 15.45 8.00 12.84
N HIS A 163 14.96 8.92 13.65
CA HIS A 163 15.41 9.17 15.04
C HIS A 163 14.34 10.00 15.76
N ASP A 164 14.40 10.04 17.08
CA ASP A 164 13.58 10.93 17.89
C ASP A 164 14.01 12.41 17.79
N GLU A 165 13.27 13.30 18.43
CA GLU A 165 13.49 14.75 18.46
C GLU A 165 14.89 15.17 18.99
N ASN A 166 15.61 14.26 19.63
CA ASN A 166 16.97 14.49 20.15
C ASN A 166 18.06 13.77 19.34
N GLY A 167 17.68 13.12 18.21
CA GLY A 167 18.58 12.31 17.41
C GLY A 167 18.90 10.95 18.01
N GLY A 168 18.06 10.46 18.93
CA GLY A 168 18.21 9.19 19.64
C GLY A 168 17.25 8.10 19.12
N ILE A 169 17.06 7.10 19.98
CA ILE A 169 16.23 5.92 19.67
C ILE A 169 14.90 5.92 20.44
N THR A 170 14.69 6.86 21.34
CA THR A 170 13.44 7.05 22.08
C THR A 170 13.38 8.45 22.66
N GLY A 171 12.42 9.23 22.26
CA GLY A 171 12.15 10.56 22.78
C GLY A 171 11.33 10.54 24.08
N PRO A 172 11.28 11.66 24.82
CA PRO A 172 10.45 11.81 26.01
C PRO A 172 8.95 11.95 25.68
N LYS A 173 8.60 12.19 24.45
CA LYS A 173 7.21 12.38 23.98
C LYS A 173 6.90 11.46 22.82
N ALA A 174 5.65 11.03 22.75
CA ALA A 174 5.12 10.32 21.62
C ALA A 174 4.74 11.31 20.49
N GLY A 175 4.76 10.85 19.26
CA GLY A 175 4.55 11.65 18.06
C GLY A 175 5.81 12.37 17.59
N ASP A 176 5.76 12.97 16.42
CA ASP A 176 6.87 13.72 15.81
C ASP A 176 6.82 15.19 16.25
N GLN A 177 7.88 15.65 16.93
CA GLN A 177 7.98 17.03 17.42
C GLN A 177 8.80 17.91 16.49
N THR A 178 9.49 17.33 15.50
CA THR A 178 10.39 18.04 14.59
C THR A 178 9.89 18.08 13.15
N GLY A 179 9.00 17.16 12.78
CA GLY A 179 8.58 16.88 11.40
C GLY A 179 9.59 16.07 10.60
N ASP A 180 10.65 15.55 11.27
CA ASP A 180 11.74 14.81 10.64
C ASP A 180 11.92 13.39 11.21
N GLU A 181 11.18 13.05 12.28
CA GLU A 181 11.29 11.73 12.91
C GLU A 181 10.81 10.63 11.98
N ILE A 182 9.69 10.88 11.29
CA ILE A 182 9.21 10.08 10.16
C ILE A 182 9.01 11.02 8.98
N SER A 183 9.82 10.90 7.94
CA SER A 183 9.79 11.86 6.84
C SER A 183 9.95 11.23 5.47
N VAL A 184 9.68 12.02 4.43
CA VAL A 184 10.00 11.73 3.03
C VAL A 184 11.17 12.62 2.63
N ASP A 185 12.35 12.07 2.53
CA ASP A 185 13.54 12.83 2.22
C ASP A 185 14.34 12.29 1.03
N SER A 186 15.51 12.86 0.80
CA SER A 186 16.42 12.43 -0.23
C SER A 186 17.31 11.30 0.26
N TYR A 187 17.79 10.49 -0.68
CA TYR A 187 18.65 9.36 -0.46
C TYR A 187 19.78 9.63 0.53
N ALA A 188 19.90 8.77 1.53
CA ALA A 188 21.05 8.69 2.41
C ALA A 188 22.01 7.58 1.97
N VAL A 189 23.31 7.82 2.05
CA VAL A 189 24.35 6.84 1.70
C VAL A 189 24.36 5.65 2.66
N GLY A 190 24.70 4.47 2.14
CA GLY A 190 25.07 3.31 2.95
C GLY A 190 24.15 2.10 2.89
N TYR A 191 23.18 2.07 1.98
CA TYR A 191 22.42 0.84 1.71
C TYR A 191 23.30 -0.23 1.07
N THR A 192 22.99 -1.49 1.35
CA THR A 192 23.73 -2.66 0.83
C THR A 192 22.86 -3.55 -0.05
N ALA A 193 21.53 -3.44 0.08
CA ALA A 193 20.56 -4.19 -0.71
C ALA A 193 19.28 -3.38 -0.90
N TYR A 194 18.48 -3.82 -1.85
CA TYR A 194 17.05 -3.49 -1.90
C TYR A 194 16.23 -4.74 -2.20
N TYR A 195 14.97 -4.71 -1.79
CA TYR A 195 14.03 -5.80 -1.98
C TYR A 195 12.88 -5.31 -2.85
N ARG A 196 12.63 -6.02 -3.95
CA ARG A 196 11.58 -5.71 -4.92
C ARG A 196 10.47 -6.73 -4.89
N TYR A 197 9.23 -6.28 -4.74
CA TYR A 197 8.09 -7.17 -4.75
C TYR A 197 7.82 -7.76 -6.14
N LYS A 198 7.73 -9.08 -6.22
CA LYS A 198 7.42 -9.83 -7.45
C LYS A 198 6.02 -10.43 -7.46
N GLY A 199 5.29 -10.31 -6.37
CA GLY A 199 4.04 -11.00 -6.11
C GLY A 199 4.25 -12.22 -5.22
N ALA A 200 3.18 -12.69 -4.57
CA ALA A 200 3.25 -13.94 -3.81
C ALA A 200 3.61 -15.09 -4.75
N MET A 201 4.59 -15.90 -4.38
CA MET A 201 4.86 -17.17 -5.07
C MET A 201 3.69 -18.10 -4.78
N ASN A 202 2.91 -18.43 -5.84
CA ASN A 202 1.84 -19.45 -5.79
C ASN A 202 2.43 -20.86 -5.71
#